data_52c0b6501175ee57713ab3a7a8c012e9
#
_entry.id   52c0b6501175ee57713ab3a7a8c012e9
#
_cell.length_a   1.000
_cell.length_b   1.000
_cell.length_c   1.000
_cell.angle_alpha   90.00
_cell.angle_beta   90.00
_cell.angle_gamma   90.00
#
_symmetry.space_group_name_H-M   'P 1'
#
loop_
_entity.id
_entity.type
_entity.pdbx_description
1 polymer ?
#
loop_
_entity_poly.entity_id
_entity_poly.type
_entity_poly.pdbx_seq_one_letter_code
_entity_poly.pdbx_strand_id
1 'polypeptide(L)'
;NGIYALLNHFLTYCAVNAQYCVNSNINNTIWHKSSENAGHERHGKGIIETEKQILTEQTGPAAITGLQGSFQEERTVKHYGVFDMIGPVMVGPSSSHTAGAARLGLLARHLCGEDIKKARFYMHGSFAETYKGHGTDKALLAGIQGIRYDDERLKQAYELAAEKGIEAEFIPADLGDVHPNTVHMELITQSGRLFTMTGSSIGGGSVCITEIDGVTVQFSGERPILATKHTDEPGVIAGITAILYAYRINIGNMQVNRTDDGRTACMYMELDGELPEHLKNALERVYGVKQVLLLNPGDVG
;
A
#
# COMPACT_ATOMS: atom_id res chain seq x y z
N ASN A 1 -33.08 -15.52 -10.75
CA ASN A 1 -33.45 -14.38 -11.62
C ASN A 1 -33.12 -12.99 -11.02
N GLY A 2 -32.88 -12.87 -9.70
CA GLY A 2 -32.54 -11.58 -9.06
C GLY A 2 -31.09 -11.13 -9.25
N ILE A 3 -30.17 -12.06 -9.37
CA ILE A 3 -28.72 -11.77 -9.49
C ILE A 3 -28.38 -11.16 -10.84
N TYR A 4 -29.03 -11.59 -11.93
CA TYR A 4 -28.82 -11.02 -13.27
C TYR A 4 -29.35 -9.59 -13.40
N ALA A 5 -30.43 -9.23 -12.70
CA ALA A 5 -30.95 -7.86 -12.70
C ALA A 5 -30.03 -6.89 -11.95
N LEU A 6 -29.42 -7.33 -10.85
CA LEU A 6 -28.44 -6.56 -10.07
C LEU A 6 -27.11 -6.38 -10.83
N LEU A 7 -26.64 -7.41 -11.53
CA LEU A 7 -25.44 -7.31 -12.37
C LEU A 7 -25.63 -6.33 -13.53
N ASN A 8 -26.78 -6.36 -14.20
CA ASN A 8 -27.08 -5.42 -15.29
C ASN A 8 -27.20 -3.97 -14.79
N HIS A 9 -27.79 -3.75 -13.61
CA HIS A 9 -27.87 -2.41 -13.03
C HIS A 9 -26.49 -1.88 -12.62
N PHE A 10 -25.62 -2.75 -12.11
CA PHE A 10 -24.25 -2.39 -11.71
C PHE A 10 -23.36 -2.11 -12.94
N LEU A 11 -23.46 -2.94 -14.00
CA LEU A 11 -22.75 -2.72 -15.25
C LEU A 11 -23.17 -1.42 -15.94
N THR A 12 -24.45 -1.06 -15.88
CA THR A 12 -24.95 0.21 -16.41
C THR A 12 -24.46 1.40 -15.60
N TYR A 13 -24.41 1.28 -14.26
CA TYR A 13 -23.91 2.33 -13.37
C TYR A 13 -22.37 2.53 -13.54
N CYS A 14 -21.61 1.45 -13.69
CA CYS A 14 -20.17 1.53 -13.94
C CYS A 14 -19.84 2.10 -15.33
N ALA A 15 -20.65 1.76 -16.36
CA ALA A 15 -20.46 2.31 -17.70
C ALA A 15 -20.74 3.82 -17.76
N VAL A 16 -21.75 4.30 -17.05
CA VAL A 16 -22.08 5.73 -16.97
C VAL A 16 -20.98 6.50 -16.21
N ASN A 17 -20.45 5.95 -15.10
CA ASN A 17 -19.37 6.61 -14.36
C ASN A 17 -18.00 6.52 -15.07
N ALA A 18 -17.71 5.44 -15.81
CA ALA A 18 -16.52 5.36 -16.65
C ALA A 18 -16.51 6.41 -17.77
N GLN A 19 -17.69 6.71 -18.33
CA GLN A 19 -17.85 7.75 -19.34
C GLN A 19 -17.59 9.16 -18.77
N TYR A 20 -17.93 9.40 -17.50
CA TYR A 20 -17.60 10.65 -16.81
C TYR A 20 -16.12 10.80 -16.53
N CYS A 21 -15.41 9.74 -16.15
CA CYS A 21 -13.95 9.78 -15.93
C CYS A 21 -13.15 9.94 -17.22
N VAL A 22 -13.61 9.37 -18.33
CA VAL A 22 -12.95 9.51 -19.65
C VAL A 22 -13.10 10.95 -20.18
N ASN A 23 -14.28 11.57 -19.99
CA ASN A 23 -14.49 12.95 -20.43
C ASN A 23 -13.70 13.99 -19.62
N SER A 24 -13.43 13.75 -18.33
CA SER A 24 -12.60 14.68 -17.52
C SER A 24 -11.11 14.65 -17.89
N ASN A 25 -10.59 13.50 -18.35
CA ASN A 25 -9.20 13.38 -18.80
C ASN A 25 -8.96 13.88 -20.23
N ILE A 26 -9.96 13.83 -21.11
CA ILE A 26 -9.85 14.33 -22.48
C ILE A 26 -9.75 15.87 -22.49
N ASN A 27 -10.45 16.55 -21.59
CA ASN A 27 -10.39 18.01 -21.51
C ASN A 27 -9.03 18.56 -21.06
N ASN A 28 -8.28 17.84 -20.22
CA ASN A 28 -6.94 18.26 -19.78
C ASN A 28 -5.85 18.07 -20.86
N THR A 29 -6.03 17.16 -21.81
CA THR A 29 -5.03 16.89 -22.87
C THR A 29 -5.23 17.83 -24.06
N ILE A 30 -6.41 18.40 -24.26
CA ILE A 30 -6.72 19.31 -25.37
C ILE A 30 -6.20 20.72 -25.11
N TRP A 31 -6.09 21.16 -23.85
CA TRP A 31 -5.60 22.51 -23.52
C TRP A 31 -4.09 22.72 -23.74
N HIS A 32 -3.28 21.66 -23.73
CA HIS A 32 -1.83 21.77 -23.97
C HIS A 32 -1.41 21.70 -25.45
N LYS A 33 -2.33 21.38 -26.38
CA LYS A 33 -1.99 21.25 -27.81
C LYS A 33 -2.55 22.37 -28.71
N SER A 34 -3.33 23.31 -28.19
CA SER A 34 -3.98 24.35 -29.00
C SER A 34 -3.26 25.71 -29.06
N SER A 35 -2.02 25.79 -28.56
CA SER A 35 -1.21 27.02 -28.67
C SER A 35 -0.29 27.07 -29.91
N GLU A 36 -0.27 26.06 -30.78
CA GLU A 36 0.67 26.02 -31.92
C GLU A 36 0.04 25.90 -33.33
N ASN A 37 -1.24 26.14 -33.52
CA ASN A 37 -1.73 26.32 -34.89
C ASN A 37 -3.01 27.18 -34.93
N ALA A 38 -2.80 28.47 -35.20
CA ALA A 38 -3.84 29.40 -35.59
C ALA A 38 -4.15 29.19 -37.06
N GLY A 39 -5.36 28.74 -37.40
CA GLY A 39 -5.86 28.74 -38.77
C GLY A 39 -7.05 27.82 -38.99
N HIS A 40 -8.24 28.42 -39.15
CA HIS A 40 -9.55 27.92 -39.60
C HIS A 40 -10.59 27.53 -38.55
N GLU A 41 -11.36 28.50 -38.20
CA GLU A 41 -12.79 28.83 -38.47
C GLU A 41 -13.89 27.94 -37.91
N ARG A 42 -14.65 28.60 -36.94
CA ARG A 42 -16.13 28.60 -36.84
C ARG A 42 -16.87 27.27 -36.89
N HIS A 43 -17.01 26.64 -35.71
CA HIS A 43 -18.26 25.90 -35.34
C HIS A 43 -18.36 25.57 -33.84
N GLY A 44 -17.43 25.99 -33.01
CA GLY A 44 -17.39 25.64 -31.56
C GLY A 44 -18.07 26.64 -30.59
N LYS A 45 -18.47 27.81 -31.05
CA LYS A 45 -19.03 28.84 -30.14
C LYS A 45 -20.49 28.64 -29.73
N GLY A 46 -21.29 27.99 -30.56
CA GLY A 46 -22.72 27.79 -30.28
C GLY A 46 -23.04 26.79 -29.17
N ILE A 47 -22.22 25.78 -28.99
CA ILE A 47 -22.49 24.71 -28.01
C ILE A 47 -22.12 25.15 -26.59
N ILE A 48 -21.05 25.93 -26.44
CA ILE A 48 -20.58 26.44 -25.12
C ILE A 48 -21.50 27.50 -24.55
N GLU A 49 -22.14 28.32 -25.38
CA GLU A 49 -23.10 29.32 -24.93
C GLU A 49 -24.43 28.70 -24.50
N THR A 50 -24.86 27.61 -25.14
CA THR A 50 -26.09 26.90 -24.78
C THR A 50 -25.95 26.18 -23.44
N GLU A 51 -24.80 25.57 -23.15
CA GLU A 51 -24.56 24.92 -21.86
C GLU A 51 -24.39 25.94 -20.70
N LYS A 52 -23.82 27.11 -20.96
CA LYS A 52 -23.79 28.19 -19.97
C LYS A 52 -25.18 28.75 -19.65
N GLN A 53 -26.08 28.80 -20.60
CA GLN A 53 -27.44 29.26 -20.40
C GLN A 53 -28.27 28.28 -19.60
N ILE A 54 -28.10 26.96 -19.81
CA ILE A 54 -28.79 25.91 -19.06
C ILE A 54 -28.32 25.87 -17.58
N LEU A 55 -27.05 26.11 -17.32
CA LEU A 55 -26.50 26.17 -15.95
C LEU A 55 -26.92 27.43 -15.18
N THR A 56 -27.19 28.56 -15.85
CA THR A 56 -27.62 29.80 -15.21
C THR A 56 -29.11 29.80 -14.89
N GLU A 57 -29.92 29.06 -15.60
CA GLU A 57 -31.36 28.94 -15.32
C GLU A 57 -31.71 27.99 -14.15
N GLN A 58 -30.80 27.06 -13.79
CA GLN A 58 -31.01 26.11 -12.69
C GLN A 58 -30.41 26.54 -11.34
N THR A 59 -29.52 27.53 -11.31
CA THR A 59 -28.94 28.06 -10.06
C THR A 59 -29.06 29.57 -10.05
N GLY A 60 -29.94 30.11 -9.21
CA GLY A 60 -30.13 31.56 -9.04
C GLY A 60 -28.82 32.28 -8.63
N PRO A 61 -28.73 33.62 -8.83
CA PRO A 61 -27.48 34.38 -8.70
C PRO A 61 -26.84 34.41 -7.31
N ALA A 62 -27.45 33.78 -6.30
CA ALA A 62 -26.93 33.72 -4.93
C ALA A 62 -25.91 32.56 -4.71
N ALA A 63 -25.72 31.64 -5.64
CA ALA A 63 -24.86 30.45 -5.47
C ALA A 63 -23.39 30.64 -5.90
N ILE A 64 -23.04 31.76 -6.53
CA ILE A 64 -21.70 31.97 -7.13
C ILE A 64 -20.77 32.80 -6.23
N THR A 65 -21.28 33.49 -5.20
CA THR A 65 -20.47 34.34 -4.30
C THR A 65 -19.86 33.58 -3.11
N GLY A 66 -20.09 32.29 -2.95
CA GLY A 66 -19.62 31.48 -1.81
C GLY A 66 -18.36 30.61 -2.05
N LEU A 67 -17.75 30.63 -3.24
CA LEU A 67 -16.63 29.73 -3.59
C LEU A 67 -15.24 30.39 -3.55
N GLN A 68 -15.08 31.54 -2.89
CA GLN A 68 -13.78 32.07 -2.49
C GLN A 68 -13.48 31.74 -1.02
N GLY A 69 -13.66 30.48 -0.64
CA GLY A 69 -13.09 29.93 0.58
C GLY A 69 -11.66 29.47 0.26
N SER A 70 -10.68 30.17 0.87
CA SER A 70 -9.31 29.69 0.96
C SER A 70 -9.33 28.26 1.46
N PHE A 71 -8.86 27.32 0.64
CA PHE A 71 -8.45 25.99 1.13
C PHE A 71 -7.28 26.23 2.10
N GLN A 72 -7.58 26.44 3.35
CA GLN A 72 -6.63 26.20 4.41
C GLN A 72 -6.53 24.67 4.54
N GLU A 73 -5.41 24.10 4.15
CA GLU A 73 -5.01 22.78 4.63
C GLU A 73 -5.03 22.85 6.17
N GLU A 74 -6.12 22.39 6.78
CA GLU A 74 -6.10 22.06 8.19
C GLU A 74 -5.06 20.93 8.36
N ARG A 75 -3.84 21.32 8.74
CA ARG A 75 -2.89 20.37 9.32
C ARG A 75 -3.55 19.83 10.57
N THR A 76 -4.17 18.67 10.44
CA THR A 76 -4.67 17.92 11.59
C THR A 76 -3.43 17.59 12.45
N VAL A 77 -3.25 18.38 13.51
CA VAL A 77 -2.28 18.06 14.55
C VAL A 77 -2.76 16.75 15.17
N LYS A 78 -2.04 15.65 14.90
CA LYS A 78 -2.31 14.37 15.56
C LYS A 78 -2.13 14.61 17.07
N HIS A 79 -3.22 14.61 17.82
CA HIS A 79 -3.17 14.59 19.27
C HIS A 79 -2.77 13.18 19.70
N TYR A 80 -1.54 13.04 20.16
CA TYR A 80 -1.07 11.80 20.79
C TYR A 80 -1.57 11.76 22.23
N GLY A 81 -2.40 10.78 22.58
CA GLY A 81 -2.78 10.48 23.95
C GLY A 81 -1.62 9.86 24.73
N VAL A 82 -1.72 9.87 26.07
CA VAL A 82 -0.69 9.22 26.92
C VAL A 82 -0.53 7.75 26.57
N PHE A 83 -1.58 7.09 26.13
CA PHE A 83 -1.58 5.67 25.73
C PHE A 83 -0.87 5.44 24.38
N ASP A 84 -0.81 6.43 23.51
CA ASP A 84 -0.06 6.36 22.25
C ASP A 84 1.47 6.42 22.46
N MET A 85 1.89 6.88 23.64
CA MET A 85 3.30 6.93 24.07
C MET A 85 3.74 5.70 24.85
N ILE A 86 2.79 4.87 25.32
CA ILE A 86 3.09 3.60 25.98
C ILE A 86 3.35 2.59 24.87
N GLY A 87 4.62 2.22 24.65
CA GLY A 87 4.98 1.18 23.71
C GLY A 87 4.38 -0.18 24.07
N PRO A 88 4.30 -1.12 23.12
CA PRO A 88 3.79 -2.46 23.35
C PRO A 88 4.66 -3.20 24.38
N VAL A 89 4.09 -4.23 25.02
CA VAL A 89 4.88 -5.21 25.80
C VAL A 89 5.85 -5.88 24.84
N MET A 90 7.14 -5.73 25.06
CA MET A 90 8.17 -6.16 24.13
C MET A 90 9.43 -6.67 24.83
N VAL A 91 10.20 -7.48 24.12
CA VAL A 91 11.53 -7.93 24.53
C VAL A 91 12.57 -6.96 23.93
N GLY A 92 13.10 -6.05 24.75
CA GLY A 92 14.13 -5.10 24.34
C GLY A 92 13.89 -3.68 24.86
N PRO A 93 14.88 -2.79 24.68
CA PRO A 93 14.91 -1.47 25.35
C PRO A 93 14.14 -0.37 24.61
N SER A 94 13.72 -0.57 23.36
CA SER A 94 13.18 0.52 22.52
C SER A 94 12.00 0.08 21.68
N SER A 95 10.88 0.80 21.77
CA SER A 95 9.69 0.53 20.96
C SER A 95 9.94 0.75 19.45
N SER A 96 10.77 1.73 19.07
CA SER A 96 11.08 1.97 17.67
C SER A 96 12.20 1.06 17.14
N HIS A 97 13.29 0.84 17.93
CA HIS A 97 14.44 0.08 17.48
C HIS A 97 14.30 -1.43 17.69
N THR A 98 13.40 -1.88 18.57
CA THR A 98 13.14 -3.31 18.79
C THR A 98 11.78 -3.72 18.27
N ALA A 99 10.67 -3.20 18.83
CA ALA A 99 9.33 -3.65 18.41
C ALA A 99 9.03 -3.27 16.95
N GLY A 100 9.28 -2.01 16.54
CA GLY A 100 9.09 -1.57 15.18
C GLY A 100 9.98 -2.31 14.17
N ALA A 101 11.23 -2.56 14.52
CA ALA A 101 12.16 -3.32 13.68
C ALA A 101 11.69 -4.79 13.52
N ALA A 102 11.28 -5.45 14.61
CA ALA A 102 10.76 -6.81 14.55
C ALA A 102 9.48 -6.89 13.70
N ARG A 103 8.58 -5.90 13.81
CA ARG A 103 7.38 -5.80 12.96
C ARG A 103 7.72 -5.62 11.49
N LEU A 104 8.72 -4.78 11.15
CA LEU A 104 9.20 -4.65 9.76
C LEU A 104 9.71 -5.98 9.22
N GLY A 105 10.49 -6.72 10.01
CA GLY A 105 10.95 -8.05 9.63
C GLY A 105 9.82 -9.05 9.44
N LEU A 106 8.81 -9.06 10.33
CA LEU A 106 7.62 -9.91 10.23
C LEU A 106 6.81 -9.59 8.98
N LEU A 107 6.58 -8.31 8.70
CA LEU A 107 5.89 -7.86 7.49
C LEU A 107 6.63 -8.34 6.23
N ALA A 108 7.95 -8.14 6.18
CA ALA A 108 8.75 -8.61 5.06
C ALA A 108 8.67 -10.13 4.88
N ARG A 109 8.73 -10.90 5.97
CA ARG A 109 8.55 -12.37 5.95
C ARG A 109 7.21 -12.78 5.36
N HIS A 110 6.13 -12.18 5.84
CA HIS A 110 4.77 -12.49 5.41
C HIS A 110 4.54 -12.07 3.94
N LEU A 111 5.00 -10.87 3.55
CA LEU A 111 4.86 -10.38 2.18
C LEU A 111 5.75 -11.14 1.19
N CYS A 112 6.90 -11.61 1.63
CA CYS A 112 7.74 -12.52 0.85
C CYS A 112 7.02 -13.85 0.58
N GLY A 113 6.34 -14.42 1.56
CA GLY A 113 5.54 -15.64 1.43
C GLY A 113 6.33 -16.91 1.22
N GLU A 114 7.67 -16.89 1.29
CA GLU A 114 8.57 -18.02 1.10
C GLU A 114 9.63 -18.05 2.20
N ASP A 115 10.26 -19.21 2.40
CA ASP A 115 11.37 -19.36 3.34
C ASP A 115 12.61 -18.61 2.84
N ILE A 116 13.24 -17.88 3.76
CA ILE A 116 14.36 -16.99 3.48
C ILE A 116 15.65 -17.78 3.67
N LYS A 117 16.53 -17.67 2.68
CA LYS A 117 17.89 -18.23 2.70
C LYS A 117 18.93 -17.18 3.07
N LYS A 118 18.79 -15.95 2.54
CA LYS A 118 19.71 -14.86 2.80
C LYS A 118 18.95 -13.54 2.94
N ALA A 119 19.39 -12.68 3.88
CA ALA A 119 18.83 -11.36 4.10
C ALA A 119 19.93 -10.32 4.14
N ARG A 120 19.73 -9.18 3.48
CA ARG A 120 20.54 -7.97 3.62
C ARG A 120 19.64 -6.85 4.11
N PHE A 121 20.12 -6.16 5.13
CA PHE A 121 19.44 -5.05 5.76
C PHE A 121 20.29 -3.77 5.56
N TYR A 122 19.86 -2.89 4.67
CA TYR A 122 20.44 -1.57 4.47
C TYR A 122 19.77 -0.61 5.43
N MET A 123 20.50 -0.20 6.46
CA MET A 123 19.95 0.58 7.58
C MET A 123 20.36 2.05 7.44
N HIS A 124 19.38 2.93 7.61
CA HIS A 124 19.56 4.37 7.49
C HIS A 124 19.52 5.07 8.87
N GLY A 125 20.23 6.18 8.96
CA GLY A 125 20.17 7.12 10.07
C GLY A 125 20.35 6.46 11.45
N SER A 126 19.40 6.65 12.35
CA SER A 126 19.49 6.13 13.72
C SER A 126 19.53 4.60 13.78
N PHE A 127 18.87 3.90 12.84
CA PHE A 127 19.03 2.45 12.73
C PHE A 127 20.48 2.08 12.42
N ALA A 128 21.14 2.77 11.50
CA ALA A 128 22.55 2.51 11.16
C ALA A 128 23.50 2.79 12.32
N GLU A 129 23.25 3.85 13.08
CA GLU A 129 24.13 4.30 14.14
C GLU A 129 24.04 3.44 15.41
N THR A 130 22.85 2.94 15.74
CA THR A 130 22.56 2.36 17.05
C THR A 130 22.13 0.89 17.04
N TYR A 131 22.11 0.22 15.89
CA TYR A 131 21.51 -1.10 15.73
C TYR A 131 22.02 -2.17 16.70
N LYS A 132 23.32 -2.19 16.98
CA LYS A 132 23.93 -3.15 17.93
C LYS A 132 23.52 -2.86 19.37
N GLY A 133 23.50 -1.58 19.75
CA GLY A 133 23.18 -1.17 21.13
C GLY A 133 21.71 -1.36 21.50
N HIS A 134 20.80 -1.14 20.56
CA HIS A 134 19.37 -1.28 20.76
C HIS A 134 18.79 -2.63 20.29
N GLY A 135 19.63 -3.50 19.72
CA GLY A 135 19.20 -4.82 19.24
C GLY A 135 18.32 -4.78 18.01
N THR A 136 18.43 -3.73 17.17
CA THR A 136 17.69 -3.61 15.92
C THR A 136 18.02 -4.74 14.95
N ASP A 137 19.29 -5.14 14.90
CA ASP A 137 19.78 -6.29 14.13
C ASP A 137 19.08 -7.59 14.53
N LYS A 138 19.03 -7.87 15.86
CA LYS A 138 18.33 -9.04 16.39
C LYS A 138 16.84 -9.00 16.10
N ALA A 139 16.22 -7.81 16.23
CA ALA A 139 14.80 -7.61 16.02
C ALA A 139 14.40 -7.84 14.54
N LEU A 140 15.13 -7.24 13.59
CA LEU A 140 14.94 -7.47 12.16
C LEU A 140 15.12 -8.95 11.80
N LEU A 141 16.21 -9.56 12.31
CA LEU A 141 16.52 -10.96 12.07
C LEU A 141 15.48 -11.91 12.69
N ALA A 142 14.98 -11.60 13.89
CA ALA A 142 13.89 -12.33 14.53
C ALA A 142 12.60 -12.23 13.68
N GLY A 143 12.24 -11.02 13.25
CA GLY A 143 11.06 -10.77 12.45
C GLY A 143 11.02 -11.59 11.17
N ILE A 144 12.11 -11.61 10.38
CA ILE A 144 12.15 -12.43 9.15
C ILE A 144 12.12 -13.94 9.41
N GLN A 145 12.33 -14.37 10.65
CA GLN A 145 12.17 -15.75 11.07
C GLN A 145 10.77 -16.06 11.61
N GLY A 146 9.85 -15.10 11.64
CA GLY A 146 8.50 -15.25 12.17
C GLY A 146 8.44 -15.10 13.70
N ILE A 147 9.43 -14.47 14.34
CA ILE A 147 9.49 -14.25 15.79
C ILE A 147 8.98 -12.83 16.07
N ARG A 148 7.99 -12.73 16.96
CA ARG A 148 7.35 -11.47 17.35
C ARG A 148 8.24 -10.70 18.33
N TYR A 149 7.98 -9.38 18.45
CA TYR A 149 8.72 -8.48 19.35
C TYR A 149 8.50 -8.77 20.85
N ASP A 150 7.43 -9.49 21.21
CA ASP A 150 7.11 -9.91 22.58
C ASP A 150 7.62 -11.32 22.93
N ASP A 151 8.23 -12.02 22.00
CA ASP A 151 8.76 -13.37 22.16
C ASP A 151 10.22 -13.34 22.65
N GLU A 152 10.49 -14.02 23.77
CA GLU A 152 11.83 -14.14 24.36
C GLU A 152 12.90 -14.72 23.42
N ARG A 153 12.49 -15.50 22.41
CA ARG A 153 13.38 -16.05 21.38
C ARG A 153 14.05 -14.97 20.52
N LEU A 154 13.52 -13.73 20.53
CA LEU A 154 14.15 -12.60 19.85
C LEU A 154 15.62 -12.40 20.29
N LYS A 155 15.94 -12.66 21.58
CA LYS A 155 17.30 -12.56 22.11
C LYS A 155 18.28 -13.52 21.44
N GLN A 156 17.76 -14.65 20.93
CA GLN A 156 18.51 -15.75 20.30
C GLN A 156 18.37 -15.73 18.75
N ALA A 157 18.05 -14.58 18.17
CA ALA A 157 17.75 -14.46 16.72
C ALA A 157 18.90 -14.94 15.83
N TYR A 158 20.15 -14.71 16.24
CA TYR A 158 21.32 -15.15 15.46
C TYR A 158 21.52 -16.66 15.51
N GLU A 159 21.39 -17.24 16.69
CA GLU A 159 21.52 -18.68 16.91
C GLU A 159 20.45 -19.45 16.11
N LEU A 160 19.21 -18.99 16.19
CA LEU A 160 18.09 -19.54 15.45
C LEU A 160 18.21 -19.36 13.93
N ALA A 161 18.79 -18.24 13.48
CA ALA A 161 19.07 -18.02 12.07
C ALA A 161 20.16 -19.00 11.56
N ALA A 162 21.21 -19.22 12.35
CA ALA A 162 22.26 -20.17 12.02
C ALA A 162 21.74 -21.61 11.94
N GLU A 163 20.85 -22.03 12.86
CA GLU A 163 20.19 -23.33 12.85
C GLU A 163 19.32 -23.53 11.58
N LYS A 164 18.67 -22.46 11.11
CA LYS A 164 17.85 -22.47 9.88
C LYS A 164 18.67 -22.28 8.60
N GLY A 165 19.98 -22.03 8.71
CA GLY A 165 20.86 -21.74 7.59
C GLY A 165 20.55 -20.40 6.91
N ILE A 166 20.06 -19.41 7.66
CA ILE A 166 19.79 -18.06 7.16
C ILE A 166 21.05 -17.22 7.30
N GLU A 167 21.57 -16.73 6.19
CA GLU A 167 22.64 -15.75 6.16
C GLU A 167 22.08 -14.33 6.31
N ALA A 168 22.64 -13.51 7.19
CA ALA A 168 22.19 -12.14 7.40
C ALA A 168 23.37 -11.15 7.37
N GLU A 169 23.19 -10.04 6.66
CA GLU A 169 24.13 -8.93 6.56
C GLU A 169 23.42 -7.63 6.96
N PHE A 170 24.07 -6.82 7.80
CA PHE A 170 23.60 -5.51 8.25
C PHE A 170 24.55 -4.43 7.73
N ILE A 171 24.04 -3.57 6.88
CA ILE A 171 24.83 -2.61 6.09
C ILE A 171 24.34 -1.20 6.39
N PRO A 172 25.14 -0.35 7.07
CA PRO A 172 24.84 1.07 7.15
C PRO A 172 24.77 1.69 5.75
N ALA A 173 23.71 2.41 5.45
CA ALA A 173 23.47 3.01 4.14
C ALA A 173 22.77 4.37 4.26
N ASP A 174 23.05 5.26 3.33
CA ASP A 174 22.27 6.47 3.15
C ASP A 174 21.15 6.18 2.14
N LEU A 175 19.91 6.18 2.60
CA LEU A 175 18.73 5.95 1.78
C LEU A 175 18.05 7.26 1.31
N GLY A 176 18.73 8.41 1.49
CA GLY A 176 18.24 9.72 1.08
C GLY A 176 17.29 10.37 2.09
N ASP A 177 16.34 11.17 1.61
CA ASP A 177 15.39 11.90 2.45
C ASP A 177 14.25 10.99 2.93
N VAL A 178 14.57 10.14 3.92
CA VAL A 178 13.65 9.20 4.54
C VAL A 178 13.71 9.30 6.07
N HIS A 179 12.77 8.66 6.76
CA HIS A 179 12.75 8.63 8.22
C HIS A 179 14.04 8.02 8.79
N PRO A 180 14.62 8.55 9.88
CA PRO A 180 15.90 8.06 10.45
C PRO A 180 15.91 6.57 10.85
N ASN A 181 14.74 5.97 11.13
CA ASN A 181 14.61 4.56 11.45
C ASN A 181 14.10 3.77 10.24
N THR A 182 14.69 3.98 9.07
CA THR A 182 14.36 3.26 7.84
C THR A 182 15.32 2.12 7.59
N VAL A 183 14.78 1.02 7.07
CA VAL A 183 15.54 -0.11 6.55
C VAL A 183 15.03 -0.52 5.17
N HIS A 184 15.94 -0.71 4.22
CA HIS A 184 15.69 -1.42 2.99
C HIS A 184 16.16 -2.86 3.14
N MET A 185 15.31 -3.81 2.85
CA MET A 185 15.56 -5.24 3.01
C MET A 185 15.58 -5.93 1.65
N GLU A 186 16.62 -6.73 1.40
CA GLU A 186 16.71 -7.68 0.29
C GLU A 186 16.67 -9.09 0.86
N LEU A 187 15.62 -9.83 0.55
CA LEU A 187 15.43 -11.21 1.01
C LEU A 187 15.54 -12.16 -0.18
N ILE A 188 16.51 -13.07 -0.12
CA ILE A 188 16.67 -14.15 -1.11
C ILE A 188 16.03 -15.40 -0.52
N THR A 189 15.04 -15.94 -1.20
CA THR A 189 14.29 -17.12 -0.77
C THR A 189 15.04 -18.42 -1.06
N GLN A 190 14.56 -19.53 -0.52
CA GLN A 190 15.08 -20.86 -0.85
C GLN A 190 14.90 -21.21 -2.33
N SER A 191 13.87 -20.68 -3.00
CA SER A 191 13.66 -20.82 -4.45
C SER A 191 14.62 -19.97 -5.30
N GLY A 192 15.37 -19.04 -4.66
CA GLY A 192 16.27 -18.09 -5.33
C GLY A 192 15.57 -16.79 -5.76
N ARG A 193 14.30 -16.58 -5.42
CA ARG A 193 13.60 -15.34 -5.68
C ARG A 193 14.17 -14.23 -4.80
N LEU A 194 14.40 -13.04 -5.38
CA LEU A 194 14.66 -11.82 -4.65
C LEU A 194 13.33 -11.14 -4.32
N PHE A 195 13.13 -10.79 -3.07
CA PHE A 195 12.07 -9.94 -2.56
C PHE A 195 12.67 -8.71 -1.90
N THR A 196 12.13 -7.54 -2.17
CA THR A 196 12.61 -6.28 -1.56
C THR A 196 11.49 -5.56 -0.83
N MET A 197 11.83 -4.90 0.28
CA MET A 197 10.90 -4.06 1.02
C MET A 197 11.65 -2.91 1.69
N THR A 198 11.12 -1.69 1.57
CA THR A 198 11.57 -0.53 2.33
C THR A 198 10.50 -0.13 3.32
N GLY A 199 10.89 0.07 4.58
CA GLY A 199 9.98 0.49 5.62
C GLY A 199 10.67 1.22 6.76
N SER A 200 9.89 1.99 7.49
CA SER A 200 10.35 2.83 8.60
C SER A 200 9.59 2.49 9.88
N SER A 201 10.29 2.46 11.01
CA SER A 201 9.67 2.46 12.33
C SER A 201 9.42 3.90 12.78
N ILE A 202 8.15 4.26 12.90
CA ILE A 202 7.71 5.65 13.14
C ILE A 202 7.41 5.96 14.62
N GLY A 203 7.76 5.04 15.54
CA GLY A 203 7.59 5.19 16.98
C GLY A 203 6.42 4.38 17.54
N GLY A 204 6.46 4.10 18.86
CA GLY A 204 5.42 3.32 19.55
C GLY A 204 5.25 1.87 19.08
N GLY A 205 6.17 1.34 18.27
CA GLY A 205 6.04 0.06 17.58
C GLY A 205 5.31 0.16 16.22
N SER A 206 4.78 1.33 15.85
CA SER A 206 4.14 1.56 14.55
C SER A 206 5.17 1.62 13.43
N VAL A 207 4.77 1.20 12.25
CA VAL A 207 5.62 1.13 11.07
C VAL A 207 4.94 1.76 9.86
N CYS A 208 5.75 2.13 8.86
CA CYS A 208 5.27 2.59 7.55
C CYS A 208 6.08 1.88 6.48
N ILE A 209 5.42 1.11 5.61
CA ILE A 209 6.05 0.49 4.44
C ILE A 209 5.92 1.47 3.27
N THR A 210 7.04 1.77 2.61
CA THR A 210 7.10 2.75 1.51
C THR A 210 7.40 2.13 0.16
N GLU A 211 7.90 0.89 0.12
CA GLU A 211 8.21 0.17 -1.12
C GLU A 211 8.09 -1.35 -0.91
N ILE A 212 7.60 -2.07 -1.91
CA ILE A 212 7.57 -3.53 -1.99
C ILE A 212 7.92 -3.94 -3.42
N ASP A 213 8.98 -4.76 -3.62
CA ASP A 213 9.44 -5.24 -4.93
C ASP A 213 9.60 -4.09 -5.96
N GLY A 214 10.18 -2.95 -5.55
CA GLY A 214 10.35 -1.75 -6.38
C GLY A 214 9.08 -0.91 -6.58
N VAL A 215 7.96 -1.33 -6.00
CA VAL A 215 6.67 -0.62 -6.06
C VAL A 215 6.55 0.35 -4.89
N THR A 216 6.40 1.64 -5.16
CA THR A 216 6.08 2.63 -4.13
C THR A 216 4.68 2.37 -3.57
N VAL A 217 4.60 2.20 -2.25
CA VAL A 217 3.35 2.02 -1.50
C VAL A 217 3.36 2.94 -0.29
N GLN A 218 2.24 3.00 0.43
CA GLN A 218 2.17 3.68 1.72
C GLN A 218 1.24 2.90 2.64
N PHE A 219 1.80 1.90 3.36
CA PHE A 219 1.05 1.04 4.26
C PHE A 219 1.49 1.25 5.71
N SER A 220 0.50 1.35 6.58
CA SER A 220 0.72 1.57 8.02
C SER A 220 1.10 0.28 8.78
N GLY A 221 0.83 -0.90 8.21
CA GLY A 221 0.91 -2.17 8.93
C GLY A 221 -0.14 -2.34 10.03
N GLU A 222 -1.02 -1.35 10.24
CA GLU A 222 -2.10 -1.38 11.24
C GLU A 222 -3.42 -1.91 10.67
N ARG A 223 -3.49 -2.07 9.34
CA ARG A 223 -4.65 -2.56 8.61
C ARG A 223 -4.31 -3.84 7.87
N PRO A 224 -5.33 -4.67 7.57
CA PRO A 224 -5.11 -5.83 6.73
C PRO A 224 -4.54 -5.45 5.36
N ILE A 225 -3.57 -6.23 4.89
CA ILE A 225 -2.96 -6.06 3.57
C ILE A 225 -3.36 -7.24 2.68
N LEU A 226 -3.87 -6.93 1.50
CA LEU A 226 -4.04 -7.87 0.41
C LEU A 226 -2.97 -7.60 -0.64
N ALA A 227 -2.13 -8.59 -0.92
CA ALA A 227 -1.23 -8.58 -2.05
C ALA A 227 -1.66 -9.65 -3.06
N THR A 228 -1.73 -9.28 -4.34
CA THR A 228 -2.04 -10.23 -5.42
C THR A 228 -1.04 -10.12 -6.54
N LYS A 229 -0.72 -11.27 -7.15
CA LYS A 229 -0.04 -11.35 -8.44
C LYS A 229 -1.03 -11.90 -9.45
N HIS A 230 -1.23 -11.22 -10.57
CA HIS A 230 -2.26 -11.58 -11.54
C HIS A 230 -1.82 -11.26 -12.98
N THR A 231 -2.52 -11.80 -13.98
CA THR A 231 -2.34 -11.41 -15.38
C THR A 231 -2.77 -9.95 -15.58
N ASP A 232 -2.02 -9.20 -16.37
CA ASP A 232 -2.36 -7.81 -16.71
C ASP A 232 -3.38 -7.80 -17.86
N GLU A 233 -4.62 -8.16 -17.54
CA GLU A 233 -5.74 -8.27 -18.48
C GLU A 233 -6.96 -7.50 -17.97
N PRO A 234 -7.78 -6.93 -18.89
CA PRO A 234 -9.04 -6.31 -18.52
C PRO A 234 -9.95 -7.26 -17.74
N GLY A 235 -10.54 -6.76 -16.64
CA GLY A 235 -11.49 -7.51 -15.83
C GLY A 235 -10.91 -8.20 -14.60
N VAL A 236 -9.62 -8.45 -14.50
CA VAL A 236 -9.01 -9.11 -13.32
C VAL A 236 -9.18 -8.26 -12.07
N ILE A 237 -8.81 -6.98 -12.12
CA ILE A 237 -8.99 -6.04 -10.99
C ILE A 237 -10.47 -5.92 -10.63
N ALA A 238 -11.35 -5.80 -11.63
CA ALA A 238 -12.79 -5.74 -11.42
C ALA A 238 -13.32 -7.00 -10.70
N GLY A 239 -12.83 -8.19 -11.06
CA GLY A 239 -13.17 -9.44 -10.39
C GLY A 239 -12.73 -9.46 -8.92
N ILE A 240 -11.51 -9.03 -8.62
CA ILE A 240 -10.98 -8.93 -7.26
C ILE A 240 -11.81 -7.94 -6.43
N THR A 241 -12.03 -6.73 -6.94
CA THR A 241 -12.81 -5.70 -6.22
C THR A 241 -14.28 -6.08 -6.05
N ALA A 242 -14.87 -6.84 -7.00
CA ALA A 242 -16.21 -7.37 -6.85
C ALA A 242 -16.32 -8.40 -5.71
N ILE A 243 -15.30 -9.23 -5.52
CA ILE A 243 -15.24 -10.14 -4.36
C ILE A 243 -15.16 -9.33 -3.06
N LEU A 244 -14.28 -8.32 -2.97
CA LEU A 244 -14.18 -7.46 -1.78
C LEU A 244 -15.53 -6.78 -1.48
N TYR A 245 -16.19 -6.25 -2.51
CA TYR A 245 -17.52 -5.68 -2.37
C TYR A 245 -18.56 -6.70 -1.85
N ALA A 246 -18.56 -7.92 -2.38
CA ALA A 246 -19.50 -8.97 -1.93
C ALA A 246 -19.30 -9.32 -0.45
N TYR A 247 -18.07 -9.23 0.04
CA TYR A 247 -17.71 -9.39 1.46
C TYR A 247 -17.88 -8.11 2.29
N ARG A 248 -18.31 -6.99 1.68
CA ARG A 248 -18.46 -5.67 2.29
C ARG A 248 -17.15 -5.14 2.91
N ILE A 249 -16.04 -5.47 2.29
CA ILE A 249 -14.70 -5.00 2.67
C ILE A 249 -14.40 -3.73 1.89
N ASN A 250 -14.11 -2.64 2.60
CA ASN A 250 -13.71 -1.39 1.98
C ASN A 250 -12.19 -1.38 1.71
N ILE A 251 -11.78 -0.65 0.66
CA ILE A 251 -10.39 -0.49 0.25
C ILE A 251 -9.93 0.90 0.72
N GLY A 252 -8.96 0.93 1.64
CA GLY A 252 -8.38 2.18 2.15
C GLY A 252 -7.31 2.74 1.22
N ASN A 253 -6.47 1.86 0.65
CA ASN A 253 -5.43 2.21 -0.31
C ASN A 253 -5.28 1.10 -1.33
N MET A 254 -4.93 1.42 -2.57
CA MET A 254 -4.67 0.45 -3.64
C MET A 254 -3.57 0.94 -4.56
N GLN A 255 -2.58 0.10 -4.81
CA GLN A 255 -1.50 0.32 -5.77
C GLN A 255 -1.42 -0.88 -6.72
N VAL A 256 -1.32 -0.60 -8.02
CA VAL A 256 -1.18 -1.62 -9.05
C VAL A 256 -0.01 -1.28 -9.94
N ASN A 257 0.92 -2.22 -10.09
CA ASN A 257 2.08 -2.05 -10.95
C ASN A 257 2.27 -3.25 -11.85
N ARG A 258 2.60 -2.96 -13.12
CA ARG A 258 2.99 -3.98 -14.09
C ARG A 258 4.40 -4.44 -13.79
N THR A 259 4.63 -5.74 -13.94
CA THR A 259 5.98 -6.29 -13.93
C THR A 259 6.67 -6.07 -15.28
N ASP A 260 8.00 -6.14 -15.31
CA ASP A 260 8.81 -5.88 -16.53
C ASP A 260 8.48 -6.80 -17.69
N ASP A 261 7.87 -7.97 -17.42
CA ASP A 261 7.44 -8.92 -18.46
C ASP A 261 6.21 -8.44 -19.25
N GLY A 262 5.56 -7.34 -18.81
CA GLY A 262 4.39 -6.75 -19.43
C GLY A 262 3.15 -7.67 -19.48
N ARG A 263 3.18 -8.81 -18.81
CA ARG A 263 2.10 -9.82 -18.80
C ARG A 263 1.50 -10.05 -17.44
N THR A 264 2.17 -9.58 -16.41
CA THR A 264 1.80 -9.77 -15.02
C THR A 264 1.71 -8.40 -14.34
N ALA A 265 0.83 -8.29 -13.37
CA ALA A 265 0.76 -7.14 -12.47
C ALA A 265 0.77 -7.61 -11.02
N CYS A 266 1.36 -6.81 -10.15
CA CYS A 266 1.25 -6.93 -8.71
C CYS A 266 0.32 -5.83 -8.20
N MET A 267 -0.61 -6.19 -7.33
CA MET A 267 -1.51 -5.25 -6.71
C MET A 267 -1.45 -5.40 -5.20
N TYR A 268 -1.29 -4.28 -4.52
CA TYR A 268 -1.24 -4.18 -3.06
C TYR A 268 -2.38 -3.28 -2.58
N MET A 269 -3.11 -3.73 -1.55
CA MET A 269 -4.22 -2.99 -0.96
C MET A 269 -4.13 -2.98 0.55
N GLU A 270 -4.42 -1.85 1.20
CA GLU A 270 -4.87 -1.81 2.59
C GLU A 270 -6.40 -1.89 2.62
N LEU A 271 -6.91 -2.78 3.44
CA LEU A 271 -8.34 -3.05 3.58
C LEU A 271 -8.83 -2.62 4.97
N ASP A 272 -10.12 -2.33 5.07
CA ASP A 272 -10.75 -2.02 6.35
C ASP A 272 -11.43 -3.27 6.94
N GLY A 273 -11.37 -3.40 8.28
CA GLY A 273 -12.04 -4.46 9.03
C GLY A 273 -11.28 -5.78 9.08
N GLU A 274 -11.91 -6.80 9.63
CA GLU A 274 -11.35 -8.15 9.69
C GLU A 274 -11.59 -8.91 8.40
N LEU A 275 -10.58 -9.64 7.94
CA LEU A 275 -10.68 -10.45 6.73
C LEU A 275 -11.23 -11.84 7.04
N PRO A 276 -12.33 -12.27 6.40
CA PRO A 276 -12.86 -13.62 6.56
C PRO A 276 -11.85 -14.68 6.11
N GLU A 277 -11.76 -15.78 6.85
CA GLU A 277 -10.80 -16.87 6.59
C GLU A 277 -10.90 -17.42 5.14
N HIS A 278 -12.10 -17.47 4.57
CA HIS A 278 -12.34 -18.00 3.23
C HIS A 278 -12.21 -16.95 2.10
N LEU A 279 -11.90 -15.69 2.42
CA LEU A 279 -11.69 -14.62 1.42
C LEU A 279 -10.57 -14.98 0.43
N LYS A 280 -9.46 -15.52 0.94
CA LYS A 280 -8.33 -15.94 0.12
C LYS A 280 -8.76 -16.92 -0.98
N ASN A 281 -9.50 -17.96 -0.61
CA ASN A 281 -9.99 -18.96 -1.55
C ASN A 281 -10.94 -18.37 -2.61
N ALA A 282 -11.72 -17.35 -2.24
CA ALA A 282 -12.61 -16.67 -3.18
C ALA A 282 -11.80 -15.84 -4.20
N LEU A 283 -10.78 -15.12 -3.73
CA LEU A 283 -9.90 -14.31 -4.56
C LEU A 283 -9.04 -15.17 -5.51
N GLU A 284 -8.53 -16.31 -5.06
CA GLU A 284 -7.75 -17.26 -5.87
C GLU A 284 -8.55 -17.86 -7.04
N ARG A 285 -9.89 -17.86 -6.97
CA ARG A 285 -10.79 -18.31 -8.06
C ARG A 285 -11.07 -17.25 -9.12
N VAL A 286 -10.65 -16.01 -8.91
CA VAL A 286 -10.82 -14.96 -9.91
C VAL A 286 -9.90 -15.28 -11.09
N TYR A 287 -10.49 -15.28 -12.30
CA TYR A 287 -9.72 -15.53 -13.52
C TYR A 287 -8.54 -14.56 -13.63
N GLY A 288 -7.37 -15.09 -13.95
CA GLY A 288 -6.13 -14.32 -14.08
C GLY A 288 -5.36 -14.11 -12.76
N VAL A 289 -5.93 -14.38 -11.60
CA VAL A 289 -5.20 -14.36 -10.33
C VAL A 289 -4.26 -15.56 -10.24
N LYS A 290 -2.99 -15.29 -9.96
CA LYS A 290 -1.92 -16.31 -9.85
C LYS A 290 -1.55 -16.58 -8.40
N GLN A 291 -1.58 -15.55 -7.57
CA GLN A 291 -1.21 -15.65 -6.16
C GLN A 291 -1.99 -14.62 -5.35
N VAL A 292 -2.42 -15.02 -4.16
CA VAL A 292 -3.07 -14.15 -3.17
C VAL A 292 -2.35 -14.31 -1.84
N LEU A 293 -1.98 -13.19 -1.25
CA LEU A 293 -1.49 -13.09 0.11
C LEU A 293 -2.41 -12.18 0.90
N LEU A 294 -2.86 -12.65 2.03
CA LEU A 294 -3.61 -11.88 3.03
C LEU A 294 -2.78 -11.80 4.31
N LEU A 295 -2.68 -10.61 4.86
CA LEU A 295 -1.97 -10.34 6.09
C LEU A 295 -2.89 -9.52 7.01
N ASN A 296 -3.20 -10.05 8.18
CA ASN A 296 -3.93 -9.33 9.21
C ASN A 296 -2.95 -8.63 10.16
N PRO A 297 -3.33 -7.50 10.79
CA PRO A 297 -2.47 -6.82 11.77
C PRO A 297 -2.04 -7.73 12.92
N GLY A 298 -2.91 -8.65 13.35
CA GLY A 298 -2.61 -9.63 14.40
C GLY A 298 -1.48 -10.61 14.05
N ASP A 299 -1.19 -10.80 12.76
CA ASP A 299 -0.11 -11.69 12.31
C ASP A 299 1.27 -11.05 12.52
N VAL A 300 1.32 -9.72 12.67
CA VAL A 300 2.55 -8.92 12.76
C VAL A 300 2.64 -8.02 13.99
N GLY A 301 1.59 -7.98 14.82
CA GLY A 301 1.50 -7.06 15.95
C GLY A 301 1.32 -7.70 17.30
#